data_1f160c2c94752a1586d9b951f8a9b891
#
_entry.id   1f160c2c94752a1586d9b951f8a9b891
#
_cell.length_a   1.000
_cell.length_b   1.000
_cell.length_c   1.000
_cell.angle_alpha   90.00
_cell.angle_beta   90.00
_cell.angle_gamma   90.00
#
_symmetry.space_group_name_H-M   'P 1'
#
loop_
_entity.id
_entity.type
_entity.pdbx_description
1 polymer ?
#
loop_
_entity_poly.entity_id
_entity_poly.type
_entity_poly.pdbx_seq_one_letter_code
_entity_poly.pdbx_strand_id
1 'polypeptide(L)'
;TALIPAIVQSGIPCDRFIFEGFLPHKKGRINRLKNMAKESRTLVLYESPHKLLKLFEQMIPLFGSERRLAVIKEISKIYEETYSGTLEEVKSFFQANHPKGEFVIVVEGIKK
;
A
#
# COMPACT_ATOMS: atom_id res chain seq x y z
N THR A 1 2.57 -16.95 -5.23
CA THR A 1 2.94 -15.81 -4.39
C THR A 1 1.76 -14.87 -4.20
N ALA A 2 1.79 -14.05 -3.17
CA ALA A 2 0.73 -13.07 -2.90
C ALA A 2 0.71 -11.90 -3.89
N LEU A 3 1.80 -11.70 -4.63
CA LEU A 3 1.97 -10.53 -5.50
C LEU A 3 0.94 -10.47 -6.63
N ILE A 4 0.83 -11.52 -7.43
CA ILE A 4 -0.06 -11.50 -8.60
C ILE A 4 -1.53 -11.44 -8.19
N PRO A 5 -2.01 -12.28 -7.26
CA PRO A 5 -3.39 -12.17 -6.79
C PRO A 5 -3.71 -10.81 -6.20
N ALA A 6 -2.78 -10.21 -5.43
CA ALA A 6 -3.00 -8.89 -4.83
C ALA A 6 -3.17 -7.81 -5.88
N ILE A 7 -2.33 -7.80 -6.91
CA ILE A 7 -2.43 -6.82 -7.98
C ILE A 7 -3.78 -6.95 -8.71
N VAL A 8 -4.19 -8.17 -9.03
CA VAL A 8 -5.47 -8.41 -9.68
C VAL A 8 -6.64 -7.98 -8.80
N GLN A 9 -6.58 -8.30 -7.51
CA GLN A 9 -7.63 -7.97 -6.54
C GLN A 9 -7.75 -6.48 -6.28
N SER A 10 -6.68 -5.73 -6.46
CA SER A 10 -6.62 -4.32 -6.07
C SER A 10 -7.62 -3.42 -6.82
N GLY A 11 -7.97 -3.78 -8.06
CA GLY A 11 -8.75 -2.91 -8.93
C GLY A 11 -7.96 -1.71 -9.45
N ILE A 12 -6.68 -1.62 -9.15
CA ILE A 12 -5.79 -0.55 -9.61
C ILE A 12 -5.11 -1.01 -10.90
N PRO A 13 -4.84 -0.10 -11.87
CA PRO A 13 -4.17 -0.50 -13.11
C PRO A 13 -2.89 -1.26 -12.86
N CYS A 14 -2.73 -2.41 -13.49
CA CYS A 14 -1.60 -3.30 -13.26
C CYS A 14 -0.84 -3.67 -14.54
N ASP A 15 -1.07 -2.93 -15.64
CA ASP A 15 -0.32 -3.11 -16.88
C ASP A 15 1.17 -2.79 -16.70
N ARG A 16 1.47 -1.87 -15.79
CA ARG A 16 2.83 -1.53 -15.39
C ARG A 16 2.88 -1.35 -13.88
N PHE A 17 3.79 -2.04 -13.22
CA PHE A 17 3.95 -1.90 -11.78
C PHE A 17 5.41 -2.09 -11.38
N ILE A 18 5.74 -1.55 -10.21
CA ILE A 18 7.05 -1.74 -9.58
C ILE A 18 6.83 -2.46 -8.25
N PHE A 19 7.54 -3.54 -8.05
CA PHE A 19 7.55 -4.24 -6.78
C PHE A 19 8.65 -3.68 -5.90
N GLU A 20 8.25 -3.00 -4.82
CA GLU A 20 9.17 -2.41 -3.85
C GLU A 20 9.46 -3.33 -2.66
N GLY A 21 8.57 -4.28 -2.39
CA GLY A 21 8.71 -5.17 -1.25
C GLY A 21 8.61 -4.42 0.07
N PHE A 22 9.43 -4.80 1.05
CA PHE A 22 9.49 -4.10 2.33
C PHE A 22 10.37 -2.87 2.24
N LEU A 23 9.90 -1.78 2.82
CA LEU A 23 10.69 -0.55 2.92
C LEU A 23 11.74 -0.67 4.03
N PRO A 24 12.84 0.11 3.96
CA PRO A 24 13.78 0.19 5.07
C PRO A 24 13.07 0.60 6.36
N HIS A 25 13.58 0.14 7.50
CA HIS A 25 12.97 0.48 8.79
C HIS A 25 13.14 1.96 9.14
N LYS A 26 14.33 2.51 8.93
CA LYS A 26 14.64 3.90 9.29
C LYS A 26 15.44 4.60 8.20
N LYS A 27 16.72 4.27 8.06
CA LYS A 27 17.61 4.94 7.12
C LYS A 27 17.18 4.72 5.68
N GLY A 28 16.97 5.81 4.96
CA GLY A 28 16.57 5.76 3.56
C GLY A 28 15.07 5.60 3.34
N ARG A 29 14.28 5.39 4.40
CA ARG A 29 12.84 5.15 4.28
C ARG A 29 12.10 6.34 3.68
N ILE A 30 12.31 7.52 4.22
CA ILE A 30 11.61 8.72 3.74
C ILE A 30 12.04 9.08 2.31
N ASN A 31 13.33 8.96 2.00
CA ASN A 31 13.79 9.21 0.64
C ASN A 31 13.18 8.22 -0.36
N ARG A 32 13.06 6.96 0.02
CA ARG A 32 12.40 5.95 -0.81
C ARG A 32 10.93 6.34 -1.05
N LEU A 33 10.23 6.73 0.00
CA LEU A 33 8.84 7.16 -0.11
C LEU A 33 8.68 8.41 -0.98
N LYS A 34 9.59 9.37 -0.86
CA LYS A 34 9.58 10.57 -1.72
C LYS A 34 9.71 10.20 -3.19
N ASN A 35 10.59 9.29 -3.52
CA ASN A 35 10.77 8.84 -4.90
C ASN A 35 9.55 8.07 -5.40
N MET A 36 9.00 7.21 -4.55
CA MET A 36 7.80 6.45 -4.88
C MET A 36 6.60 7.35 -5.14
N ALA A 37 6.48 8.46 -4.41
CA ALA A 37 5.36 9.39 -4.57
C ALA A 37 5.30 9.99 -5.99
N LYS A 38 6.42 10.04 -6.68
CA LYS A 38 6.54 10.60 -8.04
C LYS A 38 6.36 9.54 -9.12
N GLU A 39 6.27 8.27 -8.75
CA GLU A 39 6.20 7.18 -9.69
C GLU A 39 4.85 7.14 -10.38
N SER A 40 4.84 7.02 -11.71
CA SER A 40 3.60 6.94 -12.49
C SER A 40 3.05 5.51 -12.59
N ARG A 41 3.91 4.51 -12.39
CA ARG A 41 3.48 3.12 -12.40
C ARG A 41 2.89 2.73 -11.05
N THR A 42 2.06 1.70 -11.06
CA THR A 42 1.52 1.13 -9.82
C THR A 42 2.66 0.59 -8.97
N LEU A 43 2.58 0.83 -7.66
CA LEU A 43 3.58 0.39 -6.70
C LEU A 43 3.00 -0.73 -5.85
N VAL A 44 3.83 -1.74 -5.57
CA VAL A 44 3.42 -2.87 -4.73
C VAL A 44 4.40 -2.99 -3.57
N LEU A 45 3.88 -2.95 -2.36
CA LEU A 45 4.65 -2.98 -1.12
C LEU A 45 4.17 -4.11 -0.22
N TYR A 46 5.07 -4.56 0.65
CA TYR A 46 4.71 -5.39 1.80
C TYR A 46 4.81 -4.55 3.06
N GLU A 47 3.92 -4.77 4.01
CA GLU A 47 4.02 -4.13 5.32
C GLU A 47 3.46 -5.02 6.41
N SER A 48 4.06 -4.91 7.59
CA SER A 48 3.61 -5.62 8.79
C SER A 48 2.48 -4.82 9.45
N PRO A 49 1.61 -5.50 10.24
CA PRO A 49 0.49 -4.81 10.88
C PRO A 49 0.95 -3.72 11.85
N HIS A 50 2.10 -3.90 12.49
CA HIS A 50 2.62 -2.93 13.47
C HIS A 50 3.02 -1.61 12.82
N LYS A 51 3.33 -1.59 11.54
CA LYS A 51 3.84 -0.41 10.84
C LYS A 51 2.87 0.18 9.84
N LEU A 52 1.73 -0.47 9.64
CA LEU A 52 0.79 -0.06 8.59
C LEU A 52 0.28 1.37 8.79
N LEU A 53 -0.18 1.71 9.98
CA LEU A 53 -0.67 3.06 10.26
C LEU A 53 0.43 4.11 10.15
N LYS A 54 1.62 3.79 10.64
CA LYS A 54 2.77 4.69 10.51
C LYS A 54 3.12 4.92 9.05
N LEU A 55 3.05 3.87 8.23
CA LEU A 55 3.28 3.99 6.80
C LEU A 55 2.31 4.98 6.17
N PHE A 56 1.02 4.86 6.47
CA PHE A 56 0.01 5.78 5.93
C PHE A 56 0.27 7.22 6.39
N GLU A 57 0.62 7.41 7.65
CA GLU A 57 0.97 8.75 8.18
C GLU A 57 2.17 9.35 7.44
N GLN A 58 3.16 8.53 7.11
CA GLN A 58 4.32 8.98 6.37
C GLN A 58 4.02 9.24 4.88
N MET A 59 3.10 8.48 4.32
CA MET A 59 2.72 8.62 2.91
C MET A 59 1.88 9.85 2.62
N ILE A 60 0.96 10.20 3.51
CA ILE A 60 -0.01 11.29 3.25
C ILE A 60 0.66 12.61 2.84
N PRO A 61 1.66 13.12 3.57
CA PRO A 61 2.30 14.39 3.16
C PRO A 61 3.08 14.30 1.86
N LEU A 62 3.45 13.11 1.42
CA LEU A 62 4.25 12.91 0.20
C LEU A 62 3.40 12.53 -1.00
N PHE A 63 2.41 11.66 -0.80
CA PHE A 63 1.56 11.14 -1.87
C PHE A 63 0.25 11.93 -2.02
N GLY A 64 -0.18 12.62 -0.95
CA GLY A 64 -1.47 13.28 -0.88
C GLY A 64 -2.54 12.35 -0.29
N SER A 65 -3.45 12.92 0.49
CA SER A 65 -4.52 12.17 1.16
C SER A 65 -5.47 11.50 0.18
N GLU A 66 -5.54 11.99 -1.05
CA GLU A 66 -6.46 11.49 -2.07
C GLU A 66 -5.86 10.39 -2.96
N ARG A 67 -4.58 10.07 -2.79
CA ARG A 67 -3.95 8.99 -3.57
C ARG A 67 -4.66 7.68 -3.29
N ARG A 68 -5.04 6.98 -4.34
CA ARG A 68 -5.78 5.73 -4.21
C ARG A 68 -4.83 4.55 -3.98
N LEU A 69 -5.27 3.63 -3.15
CA LEU A 69 -4.52 2.40 -2.87
C LEU A 69 -5.48 1.29 -2.48
N ALA A 70 -4.97 0.09 -2.49
CA ALA A 70 -5.66 -1.08 -1.96
C ALA A 70 -4.74 -1.79 -0.99
N VAL A 71 -5.30 -2.26 0.12
CA VAL A 71 -4.59 -3.03 1.13
C VAL A 71 -5.21 -4.42 1.12
N ILE A 72 -4.40 -5.42 0.82
CA ILE A 72 -4.86 -6.80 0.72
C ILE A 72 -4.29 -7.59 1.88
N LYS A 73 -5.19 -8.16 2.67
CA LYS A 73 -4.83 -9.03 3.78
C LYS A 73 -5.04 -10.47 3.39
N GLU A 74 -4.03 -11.28 3.52
CA GLU A 74 -4.15 -12.72 3.33
C GLU A 74 -4.63 -13.36 4.63
N ILE A 75 -5.81 -13.98 4.62
CA ILE A 75 -6.38 -14.66 5.77
C ILE A 75 -6.06 -16.14 5.72
N SER A 76 -6.10 -16.71 4.52
CA SER A 76 -5.74 -18.11 4.28
C SER A 76 -5.28 -18.24 2.84
N LYS A 77 -4.82 -19.44 2.46
CA LYS A 77 -4.36 -19.70 1.09
C LYS A 77 -5.42 -19.44 0.03
N ILE A 78 -6.69 -19.45 0.42
CA ILE A 78 -7.81 -19.30 -0.51
C ILE A 78 -8.72 -18.11 -0.17
N TYR A 79 -8.40 -17.36 0.88
CA TYR A 79 -9.25 -16.25 1.32
C TYR A 79 -8.42 -15.00 1.57
N GLU A 80 -8.82 -13.92 0.93
CA GLU A 80 -8.21 -12.61 1.05
C GLU A 80 -9.26 -11.55 1.33
N GLU A 81 -8.88 -10.51 2.07
CA GLU A 81 -9.72 -9.33 2.24
C GLU A 81 -9.03 -8.14 1.61
N THR A 82 -9.78 -7.35 0.86
CA THR A 82 -9.29 -6.16 0.20
C THR A 82 -9.98 -4.92 0.75
N TYR A 83 -9.18 -3.93 1.15
CA TYR A 83 -9.65 -2.63 1.61
C TYR A 83 -9.10 -1.58 0.66
N SER A 84 -9.95 -0.86 -0.05
CA SER A 84 -9.50 0.11 -1.05
C SER A 84 -10.16 1.47 -0.87
N GLY A 85 -9.48 2.49 -1.34
CA GLY A 85 -9.95 3.86 -1.25
C GLY A 85 -8.80 4.83 -1.35
N THR A 86 -9.01 6.04 -0.86
CA THR A 86 -7.94 7.02 -0.73
C THR A 86 -7.09 6.72 0.50
N LEU A 87 -5.89 7.29 0.55
CA LEU A 87 -5.01 7.15 1.73
C LEU A 87 -5.72 7.54 3.01
N GLU A 88 -6.47 8.64 2.97
CA GLU A 88 -7.21 9.11 4.15
C GLU A 88 -8.29 8.10 4.58
N GLU A 89 -9.06 7.59 3.62
CA GLU A 89 -10.11 6.61 3.91
C GLU A 89 -9.56 5.33 4.50
N VAL A 90 -8.50 4.79 3.88
CA VAL A 90 -7.90 3.54 4.32
C VAL A 90 -7.22 3.71 5.68
N LYS A 91 -6.55 4.83 5.90
CA LYS A 91 -5.97 5.15 7.21
C LYS A 91 -7.04 5.17 8.29
N SER A 92 -8.15 5.86 8.04
CA SER A 92 -9.26 5.94 9.00
C SER A 92 -9.83 4.57 9.32
N PHE A 93 -9.99 3.73 8.31
CA PHE A 93 -10.49 2.37 8.50
C PHE A 93 -9.57 1.58 9.46
N PHE A 94 -8.27 1.63 9.24
CA PHE A 94 -7.33 0.86 10.08
C PHE A 94 -7.06 1.49 11.43
N GLN A 95 -7.38 2.76 11.63
CA GLN A 95 -7.38 3.36 12.97
C GLN A 95 -8.51 2.79 13.83
N ALA A 96 -9.66 2.52 13.21
CA ALA A 96 -10.82 1.94 13.90
C ALA A 96 -10.75 0.42 13.97
N ASN A 97 -10.05 -0.22 13.06
CA ASN A 97 -9.96 -1.67 12.95
C ASN A 97 -8.49 -2.07 12.97
N HIS A 98 -7.98 -2.40 14.14
CA HIS A 98 -6.55 -2.72 14.30
C HIS A 98 -6.08 -3.76 13.31
N PRO A 99 -5.02 -3.47 12.53
CA PRO A 99 -4.52 -4.40 11.53
C PRO A 99 -3.89 -5.63 12.17
N LYS A 100 -4.18 -6.81 11.60
CA LYS A 100 -3.60 -8.09 12.00
C LYS A 100 -3.15 -8.83 10.75
N GLY A 101 -2.08 -9.59 10.87
CA GLY A 101 -1.54 -10.37 9.75
C GLY A 101 -0.61 -9.56 8.88
N GLU A 102 -0.32 -10.09 7.71
CA GLU A 102 0.56 -9.43 6.75
C GLU A 102 -0.24 -8.83 5.62
N PHE A 103 0.27 -7.72 5.10
CA PHE A 103 -0.45 -6.95 4.09
C PHE A 103 0.40 -6.75 2.84
N VAL A 104 -0.29 -6.82 1.70
CA VAL A 104 0.24 -6.34 0.43
C VAL A 104 -0.49 -5.03 0.13
N ILE A 105 0.27 -4.00 -0.19
CA ILE A 105 -0.27 -2.67 -0.46
C ILE A 105 0.00 -2.35 -1.92
N VAL A 106 -1.06 -2.02 -2.65
CA VAL A 106 -1.00 -1.66 -4.06
C VAL A 106 -1.37 -0.19 -4.17
N VAL A 107 -0.44 0.65 -4.57
CA VAL A 107 -0.63 2.10 -4.63
C VAL A 107 -0.71 2.54 -6.08
N GLU A 108 -1.76 3.29 -6.41
CA GLU A 108 -1.91 3.86 -7.73
C GLU A 108 -0.80 4.89 -7.98
N GLY A 109 -0.21 4.85 -9.18
CA GLY A 109 0.83 5.79 -9.56
C GLY A 109 0.32 7.23 -9.64
N ILE A 110 1.26 8.17 -9.62
CA ILE A 110 0.89 9.58 -9.76
C ILE A 110 0.30 9.82 -11.15
N LYS A 111 -0.76 10.59 -11.21
CA LYS A 111 -1.37 10.99 -12.49
C LYS A 111 -0.67 12.24 -12.98
N LYS A 112 -0.28 12.19 -14.24
CA LYS A 112 0.35 13.34 -14.89
C LYS A 112 -0.69 14.14 -15.67
#